data_1d89283aa5bbae2e98cc9b72cf71a487
#
_entry.id   1d89283aa5bbae2e98cc9b72cf71a487
#
_cell.length_a   1.000
_cell.length_b   1.000
_cell.length_c   1.000
_cell.angle_alpha   90.00
_cell.angle_beta   90.00
_cell.angle_gamma   90.00
#
_symmetry.space_group_name_H-M   'P 1'
#
loop_
_entity.id
_entity.type
_entity.pdbx_description
1 polymer ?
#
loop_
_entity_poly.entity_id
_entity_poly.type
_entity_poly.pdbx_seq_one_letter_code
_entity_poly.pdbx_strand_id
1 'polypeptide(L)'
;VITSLSGSVYQDIIKVIKRRLPCVEIEIYGCNVQGDNCAKSIIKQLIYVNKKNSSDIIIIARGGGSLEDLIDYNDEFLARQIYSSEIPIITAVGHETDTTIVDLVSDLRAATPSEAAEIATEISSEDMLNYLNDSSKRIENLIINKLKDIKHMLSNKKNIIEKNNPITKINSHNQTIDILVESLKSRLQYTINNKKNLKQKMYLKLIDFNPENKINLIESKLSSKKYEIETFFNNILISNKNLLKIKSNTIHDINPL
;
A
#
# COMPACT_ATOMS: atom_id res chain seq x y z
N VAL A 1 -42.12 9.90 -13.73
CA VAL A 1 -42.30 10.00 -15.21
C VAL A 1 -43.66 10.63 -15.52
N ILE A 2 -43.67 11.70 -16.31
CA ILE A 2 -44.86 12.38 -16.77
C ILE A 2 -45.06 12.02 -18.26
N THR A 3 -46.08 11.21 -18.58
CA THR A 3 -46.33 10.73 -19.93
C THR A 3 -47.76 10.19 -20.06
N SER A 4 -48.16 9.81 -21.28
CA SER A 4 -49.46 9.18 -21.53
C SER A 4 -49.51 7.74 -21.03
N LEU A 5 -50.59 7.36 -20.35
CA LEU A 5 -50.83 5.98 -19.91
C LEU A 5 -51.37 5.07 -21.03
N SER A 6 -51.82 5.65 -22.17
CA SER A 6 -52.34 4.89 -23.29
C SER A 6 -51.29 4.42 -24.29
N GLY A 7 -50.04 4.94 -24.20
CA GLY A 7 -48.93 4.61 -25.08
C GLY A 7 -48.00 3.54 -24.52
N SER A 8 -47.04 3.09 -25.31
CA SER A 8 -45.97 2.14 -24.89
C SER A 8 -44.81 2.82 -24.18
N VAL A 9 -44.69 4.14 -24.28
CA VAL A 9 -43.51 4.93 -23.82
C VAL A 9 -43.17 4.69 -22.37
N TYR A 10 -44.16 4.70 -21.46
CA TYR A 10 -43.89 4.47 -20.04
C TYR A 10 -43.36 3.05 -19.79
N GLN A 11 -43.82 2.06 -20.58
CA GLN A 11 -43.34 0.68 -20.46
C GLN A 11 -41.86 0.58 -20.88
N ASP A 12 -41.48 1.28 -21.95
CA ASP A 12 -40.10 1.31 -22.43
C ASP A 12 -39.19 1.98 -21.42
N ILE A 13 -39.60 3.11 -20.82
CA ILE A 13 -38.88 3.79 -19.76
C ILE A 13 -38.69 2.87 -18.53
N ILE A 14 -39.80 2.25 -18.07
CA ILE A 14 -39.72 1.30 -16.92
C ILE A 14 -38.76 0.16 -17.22
N LYS A 15 -38.85 -0.43 -18.41
CA LYS A 15 -38.01 -1.56 -18.81
C LYS A 15 -36.52 -1.18 -18.81
N VAL A 16 -36.17 -0.01 -19.33
CA VAL A 16 -34.80 0.47 -19.36
C VAL A 16 -34.30 0.76 -17.93
N ILE A 17 -35.06 1.53 -17.14
CA ILE A 17 -34.67 1.86 -15.75
C ILE A 17 -34.52 0.59 -14.91
N LYS A 18 -35.52 -0.30 -14.94
CA LYS A 18 -35.47 -1.55 -14.15
C LYS A 18 -34.36 -2.50 -14.58
N ARG A 19 -33.95 -2.50 -15.83
CA ARG A 19 -32.81 -3.26 -16.32
C ARG A 19 -31.50 -2.69 -15.75
N ARG A 20 -31.35 -1.34 -15.71
CA ARG A 20 -30.12 -0.69 -15.29
C ARG A 20 -30.02 -0.52 -13.77
N LEU A 21 -31.15 -0.11 -13.16
CA LEU A 21 -31.25 0.13 -11.70
C LEU A 21 -32.54 -0.49 -11.15
N PRO A 22 -32.56 -1.78 -10.79
CA PRO A 22 -33.76 -2.48 -10.32
C PRO A 22 -34.36 -1.90 -9.02
N CYS A 23 -33.54 -1.25 -8.20
CA CYS A 23 -33.94 -0.71 -6.89
C CYS A 23 -34.66 0.66 -6.99
N VAL A 24 -34.67 1.32 -8.15
CA VAL A 24 -35.30 2.63 -8.32
C VAL A 24 -36.82 2.50 -8.26
N GLU A 25 -37.45 3.35 -7.47
CA GLU A 25 -38.90 3.54 -7.46
C GLU A 25 -39.31 4.45 -8.64
N ILE A 26 -40.31 4.03 -9.40
CA ILE A 26 -40.78 4.77 -10.57
C ILE A 26 -42.22 5.15 -10.32
N GLU A 27 -42.48 6.44 -10.18
CA GLU A 27 -43.81 7.00 -10.13
C GLU A 27 -44.21 7.47 -11.53
N ILE A 28 -45.44 7.13 -11.98
CA ILE A 28 -45.95 7.50 -13.29
C ILE A 28 -47.14 8.43 -13.11
N TYR A 29 -47.05 9.58 -13.73
CA TYR A 29 -48.11 10.60 -13.74
C TYR A 29 -48.67 10.70 -15.14
N GLY A 30 -49.90 10.24 -15.30
CA GLY A 30 -50.62 10.24 -16.57
C GLY A 30 -51.01 11.66 -16.99
N CYS A 31 -50.71 11.99 -18.23
CA CYS A 31 -51.12 13.26 -18.85
C CYS A 31 -51.48 13.05 -20.32
N ASN A 32 -52.14 14.04 -20.91
CA ASN A 32 -52.28 14.11 -22.34
C ASN A 32 -50.97 14.63 -22.95
N VAL A 33 -50.40 13.90 -23.87
CA VAL A 33 -49.12 14.21 -24.54
C VAL A 33 -49.31 14.76 -25.96
N GLN A 34 -50.56 14.99 -26.38
CA GLN A 34 -50.92 15.57 -27.68
C GLN A 34 -52.31 16.21 -27.58
N GLY A 35 -52.61 17.20 -28.48
CA GLY A 35 -53.86 17.91 -28.58
C GLY A 35 -54.02 19.08 -27.63
N ASP A 36 -55.02 19.91 -27.81
CA ASP A 36 -55.25 21.26 -27.23
C ASP A 36 -55.09 21.38 -25.69
N ASN A 37 -55.11 20.28 -24.97
CA ASN A 37 -54.93 20.26 -23.50
C ASN A 37 -53.60 19.63 -23.07
N CYS A 38 -52.68 19.38 -23.99
CA CYS A 38 -51.40 18.76 -23.69
C CYS A 38 -50.60 19.57 -22.65
N ALA A 39 -50.26 20.82 -22.96
CA ALA A 39 -49.47 21.69 -22.08
C ALA A 39 -50.13 21.86 -20.68
N LYS A 40 -51.41 22.09 -20.62
CA LYS A 40 -52.16 22.22 -19.36
C LYS A 40 -52.13 20.97 -18.49
N SER A 41 -52.22 19.81 -19.16
CA SER A 41 -52.17 18.49 -18.50
C SER A 41 -50.81 18.24 -17.90
N ILE A 42 -49.74 18.53 -18.62
CA ILE A 42 -48.34 18.39 -18.14
C ILE A 42 -48.07 19.36 -16.99
N ILE A 43 -48.45 20.64 -17.12
CA ILE A 43 -48.31 21.65 -16.07
C ILE A 43 -48.96 21.19 -14.75
N LYS A 44 -50.19 20.65 -14.85
CA LYS A 44 -50.89 20.15 -13.66
C LYS A 44 -50.09 19.05 -12.94
N GLN A 45 -49.55 18.10 -13.69
CA GLN A 45 -48.73 17.01 -13.11
C GLN A 45 -47.41 17.55 -12.57
N LEU A 46 -46.75 18.46 -13.26
CA LEU A 46 -45.51 19.07 -12.86
C LEU A 46 -45.66 19.81 -11.51
N ILE A 47 -46.71 20.64 -11.36
CA ILE A 47 -47.03 21.31 -10.11
C ILE A 47 -47.26 20.29 -9.00
N TYR A 48 -48.00 19.22 -9.28
CA TYR A 48 -48.29 18.19 -8.29
C TYR A 48 -47.00 17.49 -7.82
N VAL A 49 -46.14 17.10 -8.77
CA VAL A 49 -44.87 16.40 -8.46
C VAL A 49 -43.92 17.29 -7.65
N ASN A 50 -43.74 18.54 -8.06
CA ASN A 50 -42.91 19.52 -7.30
C ASN A 50 -43.48 19.75 -5.91
N LYS A 51 -44.81 19.86 -5.76
CA LYS A 51 -45.44 20.03 -4.43
C LYS A 51 -45.26 18.80 -3.54
N LYS A 52 -45.32 17.60 -4.12
CA LYS A 52 -45.09 16.34 -3.40
C LYS A 52 -43.62 16.16 -2.99
N ASN A 53 -42.71 16.62 -3.83
CA ASN A 53 -41.26 16.62 -3.64
C ASN A 53 -40.70 15.27 -3.18
N SER A 54 -41.20 14.18 -3.80
CA SER A 54 -40.80 12.80 -3.47
C SER A 54 -39.91 12.16 -4.52
N SER A 55 -39.67 12.87 -5.63
CA SER A 55 -38.88 12.36 -6.76
C SER A 55 -37.57 13.11 -6.88
N ASP A 56 -36.50 12.40 -7.23
CA ASP A 56 -35.18 12.98 -7.45
C ASP A 56 -35.00 13.53 -8.86
N ILE A 57 -35.70 12.95 -9.85
CA ILE A 57 -35.66 13.35 -11.28
C ILE A 57 -37.04 13.21 -11.87
N ILE A 58 -37.42 14.14 -12.76
CA ILE A 58 -38.62 14.07 -13.56
C ILE A 58 -38.26 13.79 -15.02
N ILE A 59 -38.93 12.83 -15.63
CA ILE A 59 -38.82 12.57 -17.06
C ILE A 59 -40.15 12.98 -17.70
N ILE A 60 -40.14 13.95 -18.63
CA ILE A 60 -41.27 14.29 -19.46
C ILE A 60 -41.08 13.63 -20.84
N ALA A 61 -41.89 12.65 -21.13
CA ALA A 61 -41.73 11.87 -22.35
C ALA A 61 -42.99 11.82 -23.18
N ARG A 62 -42.78 11.88 -24.50
CA ARG A 62 -43.84 11.69 -25.52
C ARG A 62 -43.48 10.49 -26.41
N GLY A 63 -44.50 9.76 -26.84
CA GLY A 63 -44.38 8.74 -27.90
C GLY A 63 -44.24 9.36 -29.28
N GLY A 64 -44.00 8.53 -30.27
CA GLY A 64 -44.00 8.94 -31.66
C GLY A 64 -45.37 9.57 -32.06
N GLY A 65 -45.32 10.62 -32.85
CA GLY A 65 -46.46 11.35 -33.38
C GLY A 65 -46.03 12.34 -34.46
N SER A 66 -46.95 13.10 -35.01
CA SER A 66 -46.64 14.08 -36.06
C SER A 66 -45.90 15.30 -35.49
N LEU A 67 -45.20 16.06 -36.35
CA LEU A 67 -44.58 17.35 -36.01
C LEU A 67 -45.60 18.37 -35.47
N GLU A 68 -46.84 18.28 -35.94
CA GLU A 68 -47.93 19.14 -35.52
C GLU A 68 -48.23 18.98 -34.01
N ASP A 69 -48.06 17.78 -33.46
CA ASP A 69 -48.26 17.49 -32.03
C ASP A 69 -47.17 18.07 -31.13
N LEU A 70 -46.04 18.55 -31.70
CA LEU A 70 -44.97 19.19 -30.97
C LEU A 70 -45.23 20.67 -30.65
N ILE A 71 -46.20 21.29 -31.29
CA ILE A 71 -46.53 22.70 -31.13
C ILE A 71 -46.89 23.00 -29.66
N ASP A 72 -47.61 22.09 -29.01
CA ASP A 72 -48.01 22.22 -27.59
C ASP A 72 -46.85 22.27 -26.62
N TYR A 73 -45.70 21.73 -26.98
CA TYR A 73 -44.44 21.77 -26.19
C TYR A 73 -43.66 23.09 -26.39
N ASN A 74 -44.20 24.00 -27.23
CA ASN A 74 -43.69 25.37 -27.36
C ASN A 74 -44.52 26.38 -26.54
N ASP A 75 -45.40 25.88 -25.65
CA ASP A 75 -46.23 26.73 -24.78
C ASP A 75 -45.35 27.45 -23.73
N GLU A 76 -45.49 28.76 -23.61
CA GLU A 76 -44.73 29.62 -22.71
C GLU A 76 -44.96 29.25 -21.24
N PHE A 77 -46.20 28.93 -20.87
CA PHE A 77 -46.51 28.62 -19.45
C PHE A 77 -45.90 27.29 -19.05
N LEU A 78 -45.92 26.30 -19.98
CA LEU A 78 -45.25 25.03 -19.74
C LEU A 78 -43.72 25.19 -19.60
N ALA A 79 -43.10 25.97 -20.50
CA ALA A 79 -41.66 26.28 -20.41
C ALA A 79 -41.28 26.96 -19.11
N ARG A 80 -42.09 27.95 -18.65
CA ARG A 80 -41.85 28.62 -17.37
C ARG A 80 -42.02 27.71 -16.15
N GLN A 81 -42.95 26.75 -16.21
CA GLN A 81 -43.14 25.78 -15.14
C GLN A 81 -41.98 24.77 -15.07
N ILE A 82 -41.45 24.37 -16.22
CA ILE A 82 -40.26 23.52 -16.26
C ILE A 82 -39.05 24.27 -15.70
N TYR A 83 -38.81 25.51 -16.12
CA TYR A 83 -37.72 26.33 -15.62
C TYR A 83 -37.82 26.60 -14.11
N SER A 84 -39.03 26.71 -13.55
CA SER A 84 -39.22 26.92 -12.13
C SER A 84 -39.22 25.65 -11.27
N SER A 85 -39.04 24.49 -11.87
CA SER A 85 -39.02 23.22 -11.14
C SER A 85 -37.80 23.12 -10.23
N GLU A 86 -38.01 22.71 -8.97
CA GLU A 86 -36.93 22.41 -8.06
C GLU A 86 -36.28 21.03 -8.31
N ILE A 87 -37.04 20.14 -8.95
CA ILE A 87 -36.59 18.78 -9.32
C ILE A 87 -36.04 18.83 -10.74
N PRO A 88 -34.83 18.30 -10.98
CA PRO A 88 -34.24 18.24 -12.32
C PRO A 88 -35.16 17.53 -13.34
N ILE A 89 -35.26 18.08 -14.54
CA ILE A 89 -36.16 17.59 -15.59
C ILE A 89 -35.36 17.13 -16.80
N ILE A 90 -35.64 15.91 -17.21
CA ILE A 90 -35.18 15.36 -18.51
C ILE A 90 -36.36 15.35 -19.46
N THR A 91 -36.22 15.96 -20.64
CA THR A 91 -37.24 15.91 -21.70
C THR A 91 -36.87 14.89 -22.76
N ALA A 92 -37.89 14.18 -23.24
CA ALA A 92 -37.79 13.25 -24.36
C ALA A 92 -39.07 13.37 -25.22
N VAL A 93 -39.18 14.51 -25.87
CA VAL A 93 -40.42 14.93 -26.58
C VAL A 93 -40.24 14.85 -28.09
N GLY A 94 -39.16 15.41 -28.62
CA GLY A 94 -38.84 15.42 -30.05
C GLY A 94 -37.74 14.46 -30.43
N HIS A 95 -37.64 14.12 -31.74
CA HIS A 95 -36.48 13.39 -32.27
C HIS A 95 -35.26 14.32 -32.40
N GLU A 96 -34.10 13.80 -32.81
CA GLU A 96 -32.83 14.54 -32.92
C GLU A 96 -32.95 15.90 -33.61
N THR A 97 -33.79 15.98 -34.67
CA THR A 97 -33.98 17.18 -35.49
C THR A 97 -35.00 18.17 -34.93
N ASP A 98 -35.90 17.71 -34.06
CA ASP A 98 -37.13 18.45 -33.68
C ASP A 98 -36.98 18.98 -32.23
N THR A 99 -36.45 20.17 -32.10
CA THR A 99 -36.26 20.81 -30.79
C THR A 99 -37.42 21.70 -30.43
N THR A 100 -37.98 21.54 -29.24
CA THR A 100 -39.04 22.38 -28.68
C THR A 100 -38.50 23.36 -27.65
N ILE A 101 -39.31 24.40 -27.29
CA ILE A 101 -38.94 25.33 -26.23
C ILE A 101 -38.78 24.58 -24.91
N VAL A 102 -39.57 23.57 -24.64
CA VAL A 102 -39.45 22.72 -23.44
C VAL A 102 -38.11 22.03 -23.37
N ASP A 103 -37.56 21.57 -24.50
CA ASP A 103 -36.24 20.95 -24.55
C ASP A 103 -35.09 21.94 -24.27
N LEU A 104 -35.31 23.23 -24.61
CA LEU A 104 -34.29 24.27 -24.38
C LEU A 104 -34.24 24.75 -22.93
N VAL A 105 -35.36 24.61 -22.19
CA VAL A 105 -35.46 25.05 -20.78
C VAL A 105 -35.30 23.92 -19.78
N SER A 106 -35.36 22.66 -20.23
CA SER A 106 -35.10 21.50 -19.38
C SER A 106 -33.61 21.38 -19.03
N ASP A 107 -33.31 20.69 -17.93
CA ASP A 107 -31.93 20.46 -17.50
C ASP A 107 -31.17 19.57 -18.46
N LEU A 108 -31.84 18.55 -19.03
CA LEU A 108 -31.29 17.66 -20.05
C LEU A 108 -32.34 17.32 -21.08
N ARG A 109 -31.89 17.17 -22.31
CA ARG A 109 -32.71 16.71 -23.43
C ARG A 109 -32.22 15.32 -23.88
N ALA A 110 -33.16 14.41 -24.13
CA ALA A 110 -32.96 13.12 -24.78
C ALA A 110 -33.71 13.07 -26.10
N ALA A 111 -33.17 12.42 -27.12
CA ALA A 111 -33.81 12.24 -28.41
C ALA A 111 -34.90 11.15 -28.39
N THR A 112 -34.89 10.29 -27.38
CA THR A 112 -35.87 9.21 -27.20
C THR A 112 -36.23 9.01 -25.74
N PRO A 113 -37.44 8.48 -25.44
CA PRO A 113 -37.79 8.10 -24.06
C PRO A 113 -36.85 7.07 -23.43
N SER A 114 -36.31 6.16 -24.23
CA SER A 114 -35.34 5.17 -23.76
C SER A 114 -34.01 5.82 -23.39
N GLU A 115 -33.53 6.78 -24.17
CA GLU A 115 -32.33 7.57 -23.86
C GLU A 115 -32.54 8.40 -22.61
N ALA A 116 -33.70 9.02 -22.41
CA ALA A 116 -33.99 9.72 -21.14
C ALA A 116 -33.93 8.79 -19.94
N ALA A 117 -34.36 7.55 -20.06
CA ALA A 117 -34.24 6.53 -19.04
C ALA A 117 -32.78 6.11 -18.79
N GLU A 118 -31.95 6.06 -19.84
CA GLU A 118 -30.53 5.78 -19.73
C GLU A 118 -29.78 6.93 -19.07
N ILE A 119 -30.05 8.17 -19.44
CA ILE A 119 -29.49 9.38 -18.82
C ILE A 119 -29.87 9.44 -17.34
N ALA A 120 -31.13 9.19 -17.00
CA ALA A 120 -31.60 9.17 -15.60
C ALA A 120 -30.95 8.04 -14.77
N THR A 121 -30.38 7.04 -15.44
CA THR A 121 -29.69 5.89 -14.82
C THR A 121 -28.27 5.75 -15.35
N GLU A 122 -27.52 6.86 -15.41
CA GLU A 122 -26.16 6.89 -16.00
C GLU A 122 -25.27 5.83 -15.37
N ILE A 123 -25.29 5.70 -14.06
CA ILE A 123 -24.57 4.65 -13.34
C ILE A 123 -25.50 3.46 -13.13
N SER A 124 -25.22 2.34 -13.78
CA SER A 124 -26.00 1.12 -13.60
C SER A 124 -25.63 0.36 -12.32
N SER A 125 -26.52 -0.53 -11.89
CA SER A 125 -26.22 -1.46 -10.77
C SER A 125 -24.99 -2.32 -11.02
N GLU A 126 -24.76 -2.68 -12.27
CA GLU A 126 -23.59 -3.46 -12.69
C GLU A 126 -22.31 -2.65 -12.56
N ASP A 127 -22.32 -1.37 -12.96
CA ASP A 127 -21.17 -0.46 -12.80
C ASP A 127 -20.84 -0.27 -11.32
N MET A 128 -21.85 -0.08 -10.47
CA MET A 128 -21.67 0.02 -9.03
C MET A 128 -21.07 -1.24 -8.43
N LEU A 129 -21.57 -2.41 -8.82
CA LEU A 129 -21.04 -3.69 -8.35
C LEU A 129 -19.60 -3.92 -8.81
N ASN A 130 -19.29 -3.58 -10.05
CA ASN A 130 -17.93 -3.67 -10.58
C ASN A 130 -17.00 -2.74 -9.81
N TYR A 131 -17.39 -1.49 -9.58
CA TYR A 131 -16.62 -0.54 -8.78
C TYR A 131 -16.38 -1.04 -7.36
N LEU A 132 -17.41 -1.61 -6.70
CA LEU A 132 -17.27 -2.18 -5.36
C LEU A 132 -16.33 -3.38 -5.33
N ASN A 133 -16.46 -4.28 -6.33
CA ASN A 133 -15.59 -5.44 -6.45
C ASN A 133 -14.12 -5.05 -6.68
N ASP A 134 -13.89 -4.07 -7.55
CA ASP A 134 -12.52 -3.58 -7.83
C ASP A 134 -11.94 -2.86 -6.62
N SER A 135 -12.74 -2.08 -5.92
CA SER A 135 -12.34 -1.42 -4.68
C SER A 135 -12.00 -2.45 -3.59
N SER A 136 -12.82 -3.49 -3.44
CA SER A 136 -12.57 -4.59 -2.53
C SER A 136 -11.26 -5.32 -2.84
N LYS A 137 -11.03 -5.69 -4.10
CA LYS A 137 -9.78 -6.32 -4.55
C LYS A 137 -8.57 -5.42 -4.32
N ARG A 138 -8.72 -4.12 -4.55
CA ARG A 138 -7.66 -3.14 -4.31
C ARG A 138 -7.30 -3.07 -2.83
N ILE A 139 -8.30 -3.02 -1.95
CA ILE A 139 -8.09 -3.03 -0.49
C ILE A 139 -7.39 -4.32 -0.06
N GLU A 140 -7.86 -5.48 -0.54
CA GLU A 140 -7.26 -6.77 -0.23
C GLU A 140 -5.78 -6.83 -0.64
N ASN A 141 -5.46 -6.42 -1.86
CA ASN A 141 -4.08 -6.36 -2.34
C ASN A 141 -3.20 -5.41 -1.52
N LEU A 142 -3.72 -4.26 -1.12
CA LEU A 142 -3.00 -3.31 -0.27
C LEU A 142 -2.71 -3.91 1.11
N ILE A 143 -3.68 -4.61 1.70
CA ILE A 143 -3.51 -5.30 2.99
C ILE A 143 -2.47 -6.41 2.87
N ILE A 144 -2.57 -7.26 1.84
CA ILE A 144 -1.62 -8.36 1.61
C ILE A 144 -0.20 -7.81 1.43
N ASN A 145 -0.02 -6.77 0.63
CA ASN A 145 1.28 -6.15 0.42
C ASN A 145 1.83 -5.55 1.73
N LYS A 146 0.99 -4.86 2.49
CA LYS A 146 1.40 -4.29 3.78
C LYS A 146 1.81 -5.35 4.79
N LEU A 147 1.06 -6.46 4.86
CA LEU A 147 1.42 -7.61 5.70
C LEU A 147 2.75 -8.24 5.27
N LYS A 148 2.98 -8.35 3.96
CA LYS A 148 4.24 -8.87 3.40
C LYS A 148 5.41 -7.98 3.78
N ASP A 149 5.27 -6.66 3.66
CA ASP A 149 6.31 -5.69 4.04
C ASP A 149 6.64 -5.75 5.54
N ILE A 150 5.59 -5.80 6.38
CA ILE A 150 5.77 -5.94 7.83
C ILE A 150 6.47 -7.26 8.16
N LYS A 151 6.10 -8.37 7.53
CA LYS A 151 6.74 -9.67 7.72
C LYS A 151 8.21 -9.64 7.30
N HIS A 152 8.56 -8.99 6.19
CA HIS A 152 9.95 -8.78 5.77
C HIS A 152 10.74 -7.92 6.76
N MET A 153 10.16 -6.80 7.21
CA MET A 153 10.79 -5.96 8.24
C MET A 153 11.04 -6.74 9.53
N LEU A 154 10.09 -7.54 9.96
CA LEU A 154 10.20 -8.35 11.18
C LEU A 154 11.28 -9.43 11.05
N SER A 155 11.34 -10.11 9.90
CA SER A 155 12.39 -11.07 9.58
C SER A 155 13.77 -10.43 9.56
N ASN A 156 13.92 -9.25 8.94
CA ASN A 156 15.18 -8.51 8.92
C ASN A 156 15.62 -8.09 10.32
N LYS A 157 14.70 -7.56 11.13
CA LYS A 157 15.01 -7.21 12.53
C LYS A 157 15.41 -8.44 13.35
N LYS A 158 14.71 -9.57 13.18
CA LYS A 158 15.08 -10.83 13.83
C LYS A 158 16.49 -11.27 13.44
N ASN A 159 16.81 -11.24 12.15
CA ASN A 159 18.15 -11.59 11.66
C ASN A 159 19.24 -10.66 12.22
N ILE A 160 18.98 -9.37 12.37
CA ILE A 160 19.90 -8.40 12.98
C ILE A 160 20.11 -8.73 14.47
N ILE A 161 19.04 -9.07 15.20
CA ILE A 161 19.13 -9.46 16.61
C ILE A 161 19.93 -10.77 16.75
N GLU A 162 19.66 -11.76 15.91
CA GLU A 162 20.38 -13.04 15.93
C GLU A 162 21.87 -12.87 15.59
N LYS A 163 22.19 -12.08 14.55
CA LYS A 163 23.58 -11.73 14.21
C LYS A 163 24.34 -11.00 15.32
N ASN A 164 23.63 -10.17 16.06
CA ASN A 164 24.19 -9.36 17.13
C ASN A 164 23.97 -9.96 18.52
N ASN A 165 23.54 -11.23 18.58
CA ASN A 165 23.33 -11.90 19.87
C ASN A 165 24.63 -11.85 20.70
N PRO A 166 24.60 -11.22 21.90
CA PRO A 166 25.79 -11.10 22.76
C PRO A 166 26.37 -12.46 23.14
N ILE A 167 25.54 -13.47 23.35
CA ILE A 167 25.97 -14.83 23.73
C ILE A 167 26.81 -15.47 22.63
N THR A 168 26.38 -15.37 21.36
CA THR A 168 27.16 -15.92 20.24
C THR A 168 28.49 -15.20 20.07
N LYS A 169 28.51 -13.87 20.26
CA LYS A 169 29.74 -13.07 20.23
C LYS A 169 30.69 -13.42 21.40
N ILE A 170 30.15 -13.54 22.61
CA ILE A 170 30.93 -13.95 23.78
C ILE A 170 31.52 -15.35 23.55
N ASN A 171 30.72 -16.29 23.06
CA ASN A 171 31.21 -17.64 22.80
C ASN A 171 32.34 -17.67 21.73
N SER A 172 32.16 -16.90 20.62
CA SER A 172 33.22 -16.79 19.61
C SER A 172 34.50 -16.13 20.15
N HIS A 173 34.35 -15.17 21.05
CA HIS A 173 35.51 -14.54 21.72
C HIS A 173 36.18 -15.48 22.68
N ASN A 174 35.41 -16.23 23.47
CA ASN A 174 35.98 -17.26 24.37
C ASN A 174 36.77 -18.32 23.59
N GLN A 175 36.21 -18.82 22.45
CA GLN A 175 36.95 -19.72 21.59
C GLN A 175 38.26 -19.11 21.06
N THR A 176 38.23 -17.83 20.68
CA THR A 176 39.45 -17.12 20.24
C THR A 176 40.45 -16.98 21.35
N ILE A 177 40.03 -16.70 22.57
CA ILE A 177 40.86 -16.64 23.77
C ILE A 177 41.50 -18.02 24.05
N ASP A 178 40.70 -19.08 24.00
CA ASP A 178 41.19 -20.44 24.24
C ASP A 178 42.27 -20.82 23.22
N ILE A 179 42.08 -20.55 21.93
CA ILE A 179 43.07 -20.76 20.87
C ILE A 179 44.34 -19.96 21.11
N LEU A 180 44.20 -18.69 21.53
CA LEU A 180 45.36 -17.83 21.83
C LEU A 180 46.13 -18.33 23.04
N VAL A 181 45.44 -18.76 24.10
CA VAL A 181 46.04 -19.35 25.31
C VAL A 181 46.80 -20.64 24.95
N GLU A 182 46.20 -21.51 24.16
CA GLU A 182 46.84 -22.76 23.73
C GLU A 182 48.08 -22.50 22.85
N SER A 183 47.97 -21.56 21.90
CA SER A 183 49.11 -21.09 21.10
C SER A 183 50.25 -20.50 21.96
N LEU A 184 49.85 -19.74 22.96
CA LEU A 184 50.80 -19.17 23.91
C LEU A 184 51.52 -20.24 24.71
N LYS A 185 50.80 -21.21 25.29
CA LYS A 185 51.36 -22.35 26.01
C LYS A 185 52.34 -23.15 25.15
N SER A 186 51.94 -23.45 23.93
CA SER A 186 52.80 -24.21 22.99
C SER A 186 54.07 -23.47 22.63
N ARG A 187 54.01 -22.16 22.41
CA ARG A 187 55.20 -21.32 22.13
C ARG A 187 56.10 -21.21 23.34
N LEU A 188 55.52 -21.11 24.55
CA LEU A 188 56.22 -21.16 25.81
C LEU A 188 57.01 -22.45 25.99
N GLN A 189 56.30 -23.58 25.81
CA GLN A 189 56.88 -24.89 25.97
C GLN A 189 58.03 -25.10 24.98
N TYR A 190 57.82 -24.72 23.73
CA TYR A 190 58.84 -24.76 22.68
C TYR A 190 60.07 -23.90 23.10
N THR A 191 59.84 -22.68 23.56
CA THR A 191 60.93 -21.79 23.97
C THR A 191 61.67 -22.30 25.16
N ILE A 192 60.97 -22.83 26.18
CA ILE A 192 61.57 -23.45 27.35
C ILE A 192 62.40 -24.67 26.96
N ASN A 193 61.86 -25.55 26.11
CA ASN A 193 62.56 -26.77 25.64
C ASN A 193 63.82 -26.42 24.83
N ASN A 194 63.71 -25.41 23.96
CA ASN A 194 64.90 -24.95 23.20
C ASN A 194 65.97 -24.36 24.12
N LYS A 195 65.57 -23.66 25.18
CA LYS A 195 66.50 -23.11 26.20
C LYS A 195 67.14 -24.20 27.03
N LYS A 196 66.37 -25.23 27.43
CA LYS A 196 66.93 -26.42 28.12
C LYS A 196 67.95 -27.13 27.24
N ASN A 197 67.61 -27.35 25.98
CA ASN A 197 68.51 -28.00 25.01
C ASN A 197 69.80 -27.16 24.78
N LEU A 198 69.64 -25.85 24.67
CA LEU A 198 70.79 -24.96 24.50
C LEU A 198 71.68 -24.97 25.71
N LYS A 199 71.07 -24.90 26.91
CA LYS A 199 71.79 -24.99 28.21
C LYS A 199 72.63 -26.30 28.29
N GLN A 200 72.00 -27.40 27.89
CA GLN A 200 72.65 -28.73 27.89
C GLN A 200 73.81 -28.82 26.87
N LYS A 201 73.66 -28.28 25.71
CA LYS A 201 74.72 -28.15 24.70
C LYS A 201 75.89 -27.27 25.20
N MET A 202 75.54 -26.19 25.87
CA MET A 202 76.56 -25.28 26.43
C MET A 202 77.33 -25.89 27.62
N TYR A 203 76.58 -26.66 28.43
CA TYR A 203 77.22 -27.39 29.55
C TYR A 203 78.22 -28.44 29.05
N LEU A 204 77.86 -29.19 28.02
CA LEU A 204 78.76 -30.17 27.35
C LEU A 204 80.01 -29.50 26.75
N LYS A 205 79.85 -28.33 26.11
CA LYS A 205 80.95 -27.55 25.57
C LYS A 205 81.85 -26.97 26.68
N LEU A 206 81.31 -26.69 27.88
CA LEU A 206 82.08 -26.23 29.05
C LEU A 206 82.95 -27.28 29.61
N ILE A 207 82.54 -28.54 29.51
CA ILE A 207 83.37 -29.66 29.94
C ILE A 207 84.60 -29.85 29.03
N ASP A 208 84.42 -29.62 27.72
CA ASP A 208 85.42 -29.83 26.69
C ASP A 208 86.41 -28.67 26.50
N PHE A 209 86.02 -27.46 26.95
CA PHE A 209 86.83 -26.27 26.75
C PHE A 209 86.91 -25.40 28.04
N ASN A 210 88.01 -24.66 28.20
CA ASN A 210 88.25 -23.77 29.34
C ASN A 210 86.97 -23.06 29.86
N PRO A 211 86.53 -23.41 31.06
CA PRO A 211 85.17 -23.14 31.48
C PRO A 211 84.85 -21.65 31.76
N GLU A 212 85.80 -20.89 32.22
CA GLU A 212 85.51 -19.52 32.74
C GLU A 212 85.08 -18.52 31.67
N ASN A 213 85.81 -18.49 30.54
CA ASN A 213 85.43 -17.59 29.42
C ASN A 213 84.12 -18.02 28.69
N LYS A 214 83.84 -19.32 28.72
CA LYS A 214 82.59 -19.86 28.11
C LYS A 214 81.36 -19.62 29.01
N ILE A 215 81.60 -19.67 30.34
CA ILE A 215 80.50 -19.34 31.29
C ILE A 215 80.05 -17.92 31.11
N ASN A 216 80.95 -16.94 31.09
CA ASN A 216 80.59 -15.53 30.88
C ASN A 216 79.83 -15.26 29.53
N LEU A 217 80.25 -15.95 28.45
CA LEU A 217 79.59 -15.84 27.18
C LEU A 217 78.16 -16.47 27.18
N ILE A 218 78.05 -17.57 27.91
CA ILE A 218 76.76 -18.27 28.03
C ILE A 218 75.76 -17.48 28.87
N GLU A 219 76.21 -16.93 30.00
CA GLU A 219 75.41 -16.10 30.92
C GLU A 219 74.87 -14.83 30.20
N SER A 220 75.71 -14.17 29.39
CA SER A 220 75.26 -13.05 28.59
C SER A 220 74.20 -13.42 27.53
N LYS A 221 74.39 -14.59 26.85
CA LYS A 221 73.40 -15.12 25.91
C LYS A 221 72.09 -15.53 26.56
N LEU A 222 72.14 -16.09 27.74
CA LEU A 222 70.96 -16.49 28.52
C LEU A 222 70.14 -15.27 28.93
N SER A 223 70.80 -14.23 29.41
CA SER A 223 70.18 -12.99 29.81
C SER A 223 69.47 -12.26 28.66
N SER A 224 70.15 -12.22 27.49
CA SER A 224 69.50 -11.61 26.29
C SER A 224 68.28 -12.40 25.83
N LYS A 225 68.32 -13.71 25.89
CA LYS A 225 67.21 -14.56 25.54
C LYS A 225 66.03 -14.49 26.54
N LYS A 226 66.33 -14.34 27.80
CA LYS A 226 65.34 -14.07 28.83
C LYS A 226 64.63 -12.73 28.58
N TYR A 227 65.36 -11.70 28.25
CA TYR A 227 64.79 -10.41 27.91
C TYR A 227 63.91 -10.46 26.67
N GLU A 228 64.32 -11.18 25.60
CA GLU A 228 63.49 -11.39 24.42
C GLU A 228 62.17 -12.09 24.78
N ILE A 229 62.22 -13.12 25.62
CA ILE A 229 61.00 -13.85 26.05
C ILE A 229 60.08 -12.93 26.87
N GLU A 230 60.61 -12.19 27.83
CA GLU A 230 59.83 -11.26 28.64
C GLU A 230 59.17 -10.17 27.78
N THR A 231 59.88 -9.63 26.80
CA THR A 231 59.37 -8.65 25.85
C THR A 231 58.28 -9.23 24.94
N PHE A 232 58.50 -10.43 24.41
CA PHE A 232 57.54 -11.15 23.61
C PHE A 232 56.24 -11.44 24.38
N PHE A 233 56.33 -11.85 25.63
CA PHE A 233 55.20 -12.08 26.51
C PHE A 233 54.39 -10.83 26.78
N ASN A 234 55.08 -9.76 27.16
CA ASN A 234 54.42 -8.50 27.41
C ASN A 234 53.66 -7.97 26.18
N ASN A 235 54.24 -8.12 24.98
CA ASN A 235 53.60 -7.72 23.73
C ASN A 235 52.35 -8.55 23.42
N ILE A 236 52.39 -9.87 23.63
CA ILE A 236 51.22 -10.74 23.46
C ILE A 236 50.11 -10.42 24.47
N LEU A 237 50.46 -10.21 25.74
CA LEU A 237 49.50 -9.86 26.77
C LEU A 237 48.83 -8.49 26.51
N ILE A 238 49.61 -7.50 26.06
CA ILE A 238 49.10 -6.18 25.67
C ILE A 238 48.17 -6.30 24.48
N SER A 239 48.54 -7.03 23.45
CA SER A 239 47.72 -7.27 22.24
C SER A 239 46.38 -7.94 22.58
N ASN A 240 46.40 -8.98 23.41
CA ASN A 240 45.18 -9.69 23.80
C ASN A 240 44.29 -8.84 24.73
N LYS A 241 44.88 -8.04 25.62
CA LYS A 241 44.14 -7.11 26.49
C LYS A 241 43.45 -6.01 25.69
N ASN A 242 44.12 -5.47 24.66
CA ASN A 242 43.55 -4.48 23.76
C ASN A 242 42.39 -5.08 22.93
N LEU A 243 42.53 -6.29 22.43
CA LEU A 243 41.47 -7.00 21.68
C LEU A 243 40.23 -7.23 22.53
N LEU A 244 40.43 -7.64 23.82
CA LEU A 244 39.33 -7.80 24.77
C LEU A 244 38.60 -6.48 25.06
N LYS A 245 39.37 -5.40 25.22
CA LYS A 245 38.80 -4.07 25.48
C LYS A 245 37.95 -3.56 24.30
N ILE A 246 38.46 -3.71 23.08
CA ILE A 246 37.69 -3.32 21.85
C ILE A 246 36.40 -4.13 21.77
N LYS A 247 36.44 -5.44 22.00
CA LYS A 247 35.30 -6.32 21.94
C LYS A 247 34.27 -6.09 23.05
N SER A 248 34.72 -5.72 24.26
CA SER A 248 33.86 -5.30 25.38
C SER A 248 33.10 -4.00 25.04
N ASN A 249 33.76 -3.02 24.44
CA ASN A 249 33.14 -1.77 24.01
C ASN A 249 32.10 -2.01 22.94
N THR A 250 32.37 -2.89 21.96
CA THR A 250 31.39 -3.24 20.91
C THR A 250 30.13 -3.92 21.47
N ILE A 251 30.27 -4.71 22.53
CA ILE A 251 29.13 -5.34 23.24
C ILE A 251 28.32 -4.28 24.00
N HIS A 252 28.97 -3.28 24.57
CA HIS A 252 28.27 -2.20 25.29
C HIS A 252 27.52 -1.27 24.37
N ASP A 253 28.08 -1.01 23.18
CA ASP A 253 27.43 -0.17 22.14
C ASP A 253 26.23 -0.83 21.49
N ILE A 254 26.12 -2.17 21.53
CA ILE A 254 25.03 -2.95 20.91
C ILE A 254 23.88 -3.21 21.89
N ASN A 255 24.10 -3.04 23.21
CA ASN A 255 23.06 -3.22 24.24
C ASN A 255 22.84 -1.90 24.99
N PRO A 256 21.96 -1.00 24.53
CA PRO A 256 21.65 0.26 25.19
C PRO A 256 20.54 0.06 26.24
N LEU A 257 20.78 -0.71 27.29
CA LEU A 257 20.02 -0.69 28.53
C LEU A 257 20.93 -0.30 29.68
#